data_62dbb0b65a8dc2423fcabc23b6d9cd62
#
_entry.id   62dbb0b65a8dc2423fcabc23b6d9cd62
#
_cell.length_a   1.000
_cell.length_b   1.000
_cell.length_c   1.000
_cell.angle_alpha   90.00
_cell.angle_beta   90.00
_cell.angle_gamma   90.00
#
_symmetry.space_group_name_H-M   'P 1'
#
loop_
_entity.id
_entity.type
_entity.pdbx_description
1 polymer ?
#
loop_
_entity_poly.entity_id
_entity_poly.type
_entity_poly.pdbx_seq_one_letter_code
_entity_poly.pdbx_strand_id
1 'polypeptide(L)'
;MKLYTSIGPNPRVVKMFLAEKGLDVERIEVDLRGGENRREPYLAVNPAGQTPALVLESGAALTEITAICEYLEEVTPNPPLIGTNAEERALTRMWVRRVDLKVCEPMANGFRFAEGLPMFESRMRCLPEAAPGLKAVAQDGIAWVEENFHGPWITGGRFTLADILLFSFLDFGGMVGQPLDPKYAKVGDWFARVKARPSAAASA
;
A
#
# COMPACT_ATOMS: atom_id res chain seq x y z
N MET A 1 -18.11 -0.13 11.13
CA MET A 1 -16.63 -0.03 11.03
C MET A 1 -16.24 1.42 10.73
N LYS A 2 -15.04 1.87 11.18
CA LYS A 2 -14.50 3.21 10.88
C LYS A 2 -13.04 3.09 10.43
N LEU A 3 -12.70 3.72 9.31
CA LEU A 3 -11.34 3.75 8.78
C LEU A 3 -10.67 5.08 9.16
N TYR A 4 -9.69 5.02 10.03
CA TYR A 4 -8.76 6.13 10.25
C TYR A 4 -7.74 6.13 9.11
N THR A 5 -7.70 7.20 8.35
CA THR A 5 -6.94 7.29 7.10
C THR A 5 -6.18 8.61 7.01
N SER A 6 -5.33 8.75 6.01
CA SER A 6 -4.54 9.96 5.77
C SER A 6 -3.97 9.94 4.35
N ILE A 7 -3.06 10.87 4.07
CA ILE A 7 -2.22 10.85 2.87
C ILE A 7 -1.20 9.71 2.91
N GLY A 8 -0.78 9.24 1.75
CA GLY A 8 0.31 8.26 1.58
C GLY A 8 -0.12 6.93 1.00
N PRO A 9 0.85 6.07 0.64
CA PRO A 9 0.57 4.85 -0.10
C PRO A 9 -0.18 3.81 0.74
N ASN A 10 0.16 3.63 2.02
CA ASN A 10 -0.50 2.66 2.88
C ASN A 10 -2.01 2.92 3.05
N PRO A 11 -2.48 4.14 3.42
CA PRO A 11 -3.90 4.44 3.43
C PRO A 11 -4.58 4.25 2.08
N ARG A 12 -3.89 4.58 0.99
CA ARG A 12 -4.41 4.41 -0.36
C ARG A 12 -4.70 2.94 -0.71
N VAL A 13 -3.85 2.01 -0.27
CA VAL A 13 -4.10 0.57 -0.46
C VAL A 13 -5.47 0.18 0.09
N VAL A 14 -5.76 0.57 1.33
CA VAL A 14 -7.05 0.21 1.97
C VAL A 14 -8.21 0.96 1.32
N LYS A 15 -8.06 2.25 1.00
CA LYS A 15 -9.09 3.02 0.28
C LYS A 15 -9.43 2.39 -1.08
N MET A 16 -8.40 1.97 -1.84
CA MET A 16 -8.59 1.33 -3.14
C MET A 16 -9.23 -0.06 -2.99
N PHE A 17 -8.82 -0.84 -2.01
CA PHE A 17 -9.40 -2.14 -1.71
C PHE A 17 -10.90 -2.02 -1.37
N LEU A 18 -11.27 -1.07 -0.51
CA LEU A 18 -12.67 -0.78 -0.20
C LEU A 18 -13.47 -0.39 -1.44
N ALA A 19 -12.90 0.45 -2.31
CA ALA A 19 -13.57 0.86 -3.56
C ALA A 19 -13.78 -0.31 -4.52
N GLU A 20 -12.81 -1.22 -4.65
CA GLU A 20 -12.95 -2.46 -5.44
C GLU A 20 -14.00 -3.41 -4.86
N LYS A 21 -14.15 -3.44 -3.54
CA LYS A 21 -15.18 -4.22 -2.84
C LYS A 21 -16.57 -3.57 -2.90
N GLY A 22 -16.67 -2.31 -3.31
CA GLY A 22 -17.91 -1.54 -3.21
C GLY A 22 -18.36 -1.31 -1.76
N LEU A 23 -17.40 -1.32 -0.82
CA LEU A 23 -17.67 -1.10 0.59
C LEU A 23 -17.59 0.39 0.93
N ASP A 24 -18.68 0.90 1.49
CA ASP A 24 -18.71 2.22 2.09
C ASP A 24 -18.45 2.11 3.60
N VAL A 25 -17.35 2.71 4.06
CA VAL A 25 -16.90 2.72 5.45
C VAL A 25 -16.67 4.17 5.86
N GLU A 26 -17.19 4.56 7.04
CA GLU A 26 -16.94 5.89 7.60
C GLU A 26 -15.43 6.16 7.64
N ARG A 27 -15.00 7.28 7.06
CA ARG A 27 -13.58 7.67 7.00
C ARG A 27 -13.32 8.82 7.96
N ILE A 28 -12.29 8.67 8.78
CA ILE A 28 -11.80 9.69 9.71
C ILE A 28 -10.40 10.08 9.26
N GLU A 29 -10.26 11.30 8.75
CA GLU A 29 -8.95 11.82 8.33
C GLU A 29 -8.09 12.15 9.54
N VAL A 30 -6.84 11.68 9.52
CA VAL A 30 -5.83 11.93 10.55
C VAL A 30 -4.78 12.87 9.99
N ASP A 31 -4.59 14.02 10.63
CA ASP A 31 -3.61 15.02 10.20
C ASP A 31 -2.17 14.57 10.54
N LEU A 32 -1.54 13.90 9.56
CA LEU A 32 -0.13 13.50 9.70
C LEU A 32 0.82 14.68 9.75
N ARG A 33 0.51 15.76 9.04
CA ARG A 33 1.39 16.94 9.01
C ARG A 33 1.37 17.67 10.33
N GLY A 34 0.19 17.81 10.94
CA GLY A 34 0.02 18.37 12.29
C GLY A 34 0.42 17.41 13.42
N GLY A 35 0.80 16.17 13.09
CA GLY A 35 1.24 15.18 14.08
C GLY A 35 0.11 14.61 14.94
N GLU A 36 -1.14 14.64 14.48
CA GLU A 36 -2.30 14.08 15.18
C GLU A 36 -2.10 12.59 15.48
N ASN A 37 -1.50 11.86 14.53
CA ASN A 37 -1.19 10.44 14.67
C ASN A 37 -0.21 10.12 15.82
N ARG A 38 0.42 11.12 16.42
CA ARG A 38 1.42 10.97 17.51
C ARG A 38 0.89 11.42 18.86
N ARG A 39 -0.40 11.70 18.96
CA ARG A 39 -1.06 12.20 20.17
C ARG A 39 -2.34 11.41 20.44
N GLU A 40 -2.81 11.52 21.67
CA GLU A 40 -4.17 11.10 21.99
C GLU A 40 -5.20 12.03 21.32
N PRO A 41 -6.33 11.54 20.86
CA PRO A 41 -6.83 10.16 21.09
C PRO A 41 -6.37 9.12 20.07
N TYR A 42 -5.59 9.48 19.03
CA TYR A 42 -5.25 8.51 17.98
C TYR A 42 -4.35 7.37 18.47
N LEU A 43 -3.43 7.64 19.40
CA LEU A 43 -2.56 6.59 19.95
C LEU A 43 -3.34 5.49 20.69
N ALA A 44 -4.53 5.78 21.22
CA ALA A 44 -5.43 4.76 21.77
C ALA A 44 -6.00 3.85 20.66
N VAL A 45 -6.13 4.33 19.43
CA VAL A 45 -6.56 3.53 18.27
C VAL A 45 -5.39 2.71 17.70
N ASN A 46 -4.24 3.36 17.53
CA ASN A 46 -3.02 2.71 17.02
C ASN A 46 -1.78 3.20 17.76
N PRO A 47 -1.27 2.42 18.75
CA PRO A 47 -0.07 2.78 19.52
C PRO A 47 1.20 2.98 18.67
N ALA A 48 1.28 2.39 17.45
CA ALA A 48 2.38 2.64 16.51
C ALA A 48 2.32 4.05 15.91
N GLY A 49 1.18 4.76 16.04
CA GLY A 49 1.00 6.09 15.48
C GLY A 49 1.08 6.13 13.96
N GLN A 50 0.65 5.07 13.29
CA GLN A 50 0.65 4.93 11.83
C GLN A 50 -0.78 4.85 11.31
N THR A 51 -0.97 5.25 10.07
CA THR A 51 -2.22 5.09 9.32
C THR A 51 -2.00 4.15 8.13
N PRO A 52 -3.02 3.38 7.72
CA PRO A 52 -4.40 3.37 8.22
C PRO A 52 -4.59 2.50 9.47
N ALA A 53 -5.76 2.66 10.12
CA ALA A 53 -6.28 1.74 11.12
C ALA A 53 -7.78 1.56 10.90
N LEU A 54 -8.29 0.32 11.01
CA LEU A 54 -9.71 -0.01 10.89
C LEU A 54 -10.28 -0.37 12.25
N VAL A 55 -11.19 0.43 12.77
CA VAL A 55 -11.93 0.12 14.00
C VAL A 55 -13.20 -0.66 13.63
N LEU A 56 -13.32 -1.86 14.17
CA LEU A 56 -14.41 -2.79 13.94
C LEU A 56 -15.66 -2.41 14.74
N GLU A 57 -16.81 -3.04 14.45
CA GLU A 57 -18.03 -2.87 15.23
C GLU A 57 -17.87 -3.31 16.71
N SER A 58 -16.98 -4.26 16.96
CA SER A 58 -16.62 -4.71 18.31
C SER A 58 -15.81 -3.68 19.12
N GLY A 59 -15.34 -2.61 18.47
CA GLY A 59 -14.40 -1.65 19.07
C GLY A 59 -12.92 -2.05 18.92
N ALA A 60 -12.61 -3.25 18.44
CA ALA A 60 -11.23 -3.66 18.20
C ALA A 60 -10.64 -2.88 17.02
N ALA A 61 -9.38 -2.46 17.13
CA ALA A 61 -8.64 -1.81 16.05
C ALA A 61 -7.73 -2.81 15.34
N LEU A 62 -7.87 -2.88 14.01
CA LEU A 62 -6.92 -3.57 13.13
C LEU A 62 -5.97 -2.56 12.52
N THR A 63 -4.69 -2.89 12.55
CA THR A 63 -3.61 -2.17 11.87
C THR A 63 -2.95 -3.10 10.87
N GLU A 64 -1.94 -2.61 10.13
CA GLU A 64 -1.31 -3.29 9.00
C GLU A 64 -2.25 -3.50 7.81
N ILE A 65 -1.86 -2.91 6.67
CA ILE A 65 -2.70 -2.86 5.47
C ILE A 65 -3.12 -4.24 4.96
N THR A 66 -2.23 -5.23 5.08
CA THR A 66 -2.54 -6.59 4.65
C THR A 66 -3.55 -7.27 5.58
N ALA A 67 -3.43 -7.08 6.90
CA ALA A 67 -4.38 -7.61 7.87
C ALA A 67 -5.78 -6.98 7.72
N ILE A 68 -5.83 -5.66 7.48
CA ILE A 68 -7.08 -4.94 7.21
C ILE A 68 -7.74 -5.50 5.93
N CYS A 69 -6.98 -5.63 4.83
CA CYS A 69 -7.51 -6.15 3.57
C CYS A 69 -7.95 -7.61 3.67
N GLU A 70 -7.22 -8.46 4.41
CA GLU A 70 -7.62 -9.85 4.66
C GLU A 70 -8.95 -9.92 5.44
N TYR A 71 -9.10 -9.12 6.47
CA TYR A 71 -10.36 -9.04 7.20
C TYR A 71 -11.52 -8.59 6.31
N LEU A 72 -11.32 -7.54 5.49
CA LEU A 72 -12.32 -7.05 4.55
C LEU A 72 -12.69 -8.09 3.47
N GLU A 73 -11.71 -8.91 3.03
CA GLU A 73 -11.96 -10.03 2.11
C GLU A 73 -12.83 -11.11 2.75
N GLU A 74 -12.61 -11.44 4.03
CA GLU A 74 -13.38 -12.47 4.73
C GLU A 74 -14.82 -12.04 4.98
N VAL A 75 -15.05 -10.78 5.38
CA VAL A 75 -16.40 -10.26 5.63
C VAL A 75 -17.17 -9.91 4.35
N THR A 76 -16.45 -9.65 3.26
CA THR A 76 -17.04 -9.35 1.95
C THR A 76 -16.24 -10.08 0.86
N PRO A 77 -16.50 -11.38 0.63
CA PRO A 77 -15.66 -12.19 -0.25
C PRO A 77 -15.74 -11.81 -1.74
N ASN A 78 -16.78 -11.08 -2.17
CA ASN A 78 -16.97 -10.72 -3.57
C ASN A 78 -16.82 -9.20 -3.80
N PRO A 79 -16.13 -8.78 -4.87
CA PRO A 79 -15.28 -9.58 -5.76
C PRO A 79 -14.02 -10.11 -5.02
N PRO A 80 -13.51 -11.32 -5.37
CA PRO A 80 -12.37 -11.90 -4.68
C PRO A 80 -11.07 -11.20 -5.08
N LEU A 81 -10.49 -10.43 -4.16
CA LEU A 81 -9.22 -9.69 -4.36
C LEU A 81 -8.01 -10.42 -3.76
N ILE A 82 -8.24 -11.46 -2.95
CA ILE A 82 -7.18 -12.31 -2.40
C ILE A 82 -7.25 -13.72 -3.00
N GLY A 83 -8.45 -14.24 -3.20
CA GLY A 83 -8.66 -15.51 -3.87
C GLY A 83 -9.82 -16.31 -3.30
N THR A 84 -10.34 -17.24 -4.12
CA THR A 84 -11.53 -18.04 -3.80
C THR A 84 -11.20 -19.37 -3.13
N ASN A 85 -9.94 -19.84 -3.28
CA ASN A 85 -9.45 -21.11 -2.73
C ASN A 85 -8.06 -20.94 -2.13
N ALA A 86 -7.55 -22.00 -1.49
CA ALA A 86 -6.27 -21.96 -0.77
C ALA A 86 -5.08 -21.64 -1.68
N GLU A 87 -5.04 -22.19 -2.90
CA GLU A 87 -3.95 -21.98 -3.85
C GLU A 87 -3.93 -20.53 -4.34
N GLU A 88 -5.08 -19.99 -4.75
CA GLU A 88 -5.20 -18.59 -5.17
C GLU A 88 -4.81 -17.61 -4.06
N ARG A 89 -5.26 -17.88 -2.82
CA ARG A 89 -4.92 -17.05 -1.66
C ARG A 89 -3.42 -17.11 -1.36
N ALA A 90 -2.83 -18.31 -1.42
CA ALA A 90 -1.40 -18.48 -1.24
C ALA A 90 -0.59 -17.73 -2.31
N LEU A 91 -1.00 -17.81 -3.58
CA LEU A 91 -0.38 -17.10 -4.70
C LEU A 91 -0.44 -15.58 -4.50
N THR A 92 -1.61 -15.05 -4.13
CA THR A 92 -1.78 -13.61 -3.87
C THR A 92 -0.90 -13.16 -2.71
N ARG A 93 -0.91 -13.87 -1.57
CA ARG A 93 -0.07 -13.55 -0.41
C ARG A 93 1.42 -13.61 -0.72
N MET A 94 1.84 -14.59 -1.53
CA MET A 94 3.22 -14.69 -1.99
C MET A 94 3.63 -13.45 -2.79
N TRP A 95 2.79 -13.00 -3.73
CA TRP A 95 3.08 -11.80 -4.52
C TRP A 95 3.02 -10.53 -3.69
N VAL A 96 2.04 -10.40 -2.78
CA VAL A 96 1.98 -9.30 -1.81
C VAL A 96 3.29 -9.21 -1.03
N ARG A 97 3.76 -10.34 -0.48
CA ARG A 97 5.01 -10.36 0.31
C ARG A 97 6.24 -10.01 -0.53
N ARG A 98 6.31 -10.48 -1.78
CA ARG A 98 7.41 -10.16 -2.70
C ARG A 98 7.45 -8.68 -3.06
N VAL A 99 6.30 -8.12 -3.44
CA VAL A 99 6.15 -6.70 -3.77
C VAL A 99 6.49 -5.82 -2.58
N ASP A 100 5.96 -6.16 -1.41
CA ASP A 100 6.19 -5.44 -0.17
C ASP A 100 7.69 -5.33 0.15
N LEU A 101 8.38 -6.47 0.24
CA LEU A 101 9.80 -6.52 0.62
C LEU A 101 10.76 -5.97 -0.45
N LYS A 102 10.43 -6.18 -1.74
CA LYS A 102 11.34 -5.81 -2.83
C LYS A 102 11.16 -4.38 -3.30
N VAL A 103 9.94 -3.84 -3.20
CA VAL A 103 9.61 -2.52 -3.78
C VAL A 103 9.08 -1.56 -2.73
N CYS A 104 8.01 -1.93 -2.01
CA CYS A 104 7.27 -0.99 -1.18
C CYS A 104 8.08 -0.49 0.02
N GLU A 105 8.62 -1.37 0.82
CA GLU A 105 9.43 -0.99 1.99
C GLU A 105 10.72 -0.27 1.62
N PRO A 106 11.53 -0.74 0.65
CA PRO A 106 12.71 0.01 0.22
C PRO A 106 12.37 1.40 -0.33
N MET A 107 11.31 1.53 -1.13
CA MET A 107 10.84 2.81 -1.68
C MET A 107 10.39 3.77 -0.57
N ALA A 108 9.58 3.27 0.37
CA ALA A 108 9.09 4.08 1.49
C ALA A 108 10.23 4.55 2.38
N ASN A 109 11.19 3.68 2.72
CA ASN A 109 12.32 4.04 3.56
C ASN A 109 13.31 4.93 2.79
N GLY A 110 13.48 4.73 1.49
CA GLY A 110 14.22 5.64 0.62
C GLY A 110 13.67 7.07 0.65
N PHE A 111 12.34 7.22 0.67
CA PHE A 111 11.68 8.51 0.85
C PHE A 111 11.84 9.05 2.28
N ARG A 112 11.53 8.23 3.30
CA ARG A 112 11.56 8.63 4.72
C ARG A 112 12.94 9.13 5.15
N PHE A 113 13.99 8.58 4.57
CA PHE A 113 15.38 8.91 4.92
C PHE A 113 15.99 10.00 4.04
N ALA A 114 15.25 10.50 3.04
CA ALA A 114 15.67 11.59 2.15
C ALA A 114 14.62 12.71 2.10
N GLU A 115 13.77 12.75 1.07
CA GLU A 115 12.80 13.84 0.84
C GLU A 115 11.80 13.99 1.99
N GLY A 116 11.44 12.90 2.65
CA GLY A 116 10.55 12.87 3.80
C GLY A 116 11.22 13.12 5.15
N LEU A 117 12.56 13.20 5.20
CA LEU A 117 13.32 13.24 6.46
C LEU A 117 12.78 14.25 7.49
N PRO A 118 12.47 15.50 7.15
CA PRO A 118 11.95 16.46 8.13
C PRO A 118 10.61 16.02 8.77
N MET A 119 9.85 15.18 8.09
CA MET A 119 8.58 14.65 8.62
C MET A 119 8.79 13.44 9.53
N PHE A 120 9.89 12.68 9.34
CA PHE A 120 10.07 11.38 9.98
C PHE A 120 11.16 11.35 11.06
N GLU A 121 12.16 12.21 11.03
CA GLU A 121 13.31 12.19 11.95
C GLU A 121 12.94 12.31 13.44
N SER A 122 11.82 13.01 13.74
CA SER A 122 11.29 13.11 15.11
C SER A 122 10.42 11.93 15.53
N ARG A 123 10.09 11.01 14.61
CA ARG A 123 9.12 9.94 14.80
C ARG A 123 9.74 8.56 14.84
N MET A 124 10.85 8.39 14.15
CA MET A 124 11.55 7.11 14.02
C MET A 124 13.03 7.34 13.76
N ARG A 125 13.82 6.29 13.95
CA ARG A 125 15.24 6.34 13.53
C ARG A 125 15.29 6.40 12.01
N CYS A 126 15.85 7.47 11.47
CA CYS A 126 16.16 7.63 10.07
C CYS A 126 17.66 7.44 9.84
N LEU A 127 18.02 6.88 8.69
CA LEU A 127 19.39 6.62 8.26
C LEU A 127 19.62 7.27 6.89
N PRO A 128 19.86 8.59 6.82
CA PRO A 128 19.94 9.32 5.55
C PRO A 128 20.96 8.73 4.57
N GLU A 129 22.06 8.20 5.10
CA GLU A 129 23.11 7.54 4.33
C GLU A 129 22.64 6.26 3.60
N ALA A 130 21.56 5.62 4.09
CA ALA A 130 21.00 4.43 3.48
C ALA A 130 20.00 4.75 2.34
N ALA A 131 19.51 6.00 2.24
CA ALA A 131 18.45 6.37 1.30
C ALA A 131 18.80 6.06 -0.17
N PRO A 132 20.00 6.38 -0.70
CA PRO A 132 20.35 6.05 -2.08
C PRO A 132 20.34 4.55 -2.35
N GLY A 133 20.88 3.75 -1.42
CA GLY A 133 20.90 2.29 -1.51
C GLY A 133 19.49 1.68 -1.48
N LEU A 134 18.61 2.19 -0.62
CA LEU A 134 17.21 1.74 -0.54
C LEU A 134 16.44 2.05 -1.81
N LYS A 135 16.63 3.23 -2.41
CA LYS A 135 16.04 3.57 -3.71
C LYS A 135 16.54 2.64 -4.82
N ALA A 136 17.82 2.30 -4.83
CA ALA A 136 18.39 1.33 -5.77
C ALA A 136 17.77 -0.06 -5.57
N VAL A 137 17.63 -0.55 -4.33
CA VAL A 137 16.96 -1.82 -4.01
C VAL A 137 15.51 -1.82 -4.49
N ALA A 138 14.78 -0.70 -4.37
CA ALA A 138 13.43 -0.59 -4.90
C ALA A 138 13.40 -0.73 -6.44
N GLN A 139 14.37 -0.12 -7.16
CA GLN A 139 14.51 -0.26 -8.60
C GLN A 139 14.84 -1.70 -9.03
N ASP A 140 15.73 -2.39 -8.29
CA ASP A 140 16.02 -3.81 -8.51
C ASP A 140 14.75 -4.66 -8.29
N GLY A 141 13.96 -4.31 -7.30
CA GLY A 141 12.65 -4.93 -7.06
C GLY A 141 11.67 -4.75 -8.21
N ILE A 142 11.60 -3.55 -8.80
CA ILE A 142 10.77 -3.27 -9.98
C ILE A 142 11.29 -4.06 -11.20
N ALA A 143 12.61 -4.11 -11.42
CA ALA A 143 13.22 -4.92 -12.46
C ALA A 143 12.85 -6.39 -12.32
N TRP A 144 12.92 -6.91 -11.10
CA TRP A 144 12.52 -8.28 -10.80
C TRP A 144 11.03 -8.52 -11.09
N VAL A 145 10.15 -7.57 -10.77
CA VAL A 145 8.72 -7.67 -11.13
C VAL A 145 8.55 -7.68 -12.64
N GLU A 146 9.23 -6.78 -13.39
CA GLU A 146 9.21 -6.74 -14.85
C GLU A 146 9.51 -8.09 -15.49
N GLU A 147 10.47 -8.82 -14.95
CA GLU A 147 10.89 -10.13 -15.45
C GLU A 147 9.94 -11.28 -15.08
N ASN A 148 9.31 -11.21 -13.91
CA ASN A 148 8.71 -12.37 -13.26
C ASN A 148 7.17 -12.39 -13.24
N PHE A 149 6.46 -11.30 -13.58
CA PHE A 149 5.01 -11.42 -13.73
C PHE A 149 4.63 -11.71 -15.18
N HIS A 150 3.62 -12.57 -15.37
CA HIS A 150 3.18 -13.04 -16.68
C HIS A 150 1.65 -12.99 -16.76
N GLY A 151 1.14 -11.98 -17.42
CA GLY A 151 -0.30 -11.81 -17.61
C GLY A 151 -0.74 -10.37 -17.48
N PRO A 152 -2.06 -10.09 -17.51
CA PRO A 152 -2.55 -8.74 -17.35
C PRO A 152 -2.37 -8.18 -15.93
N TRP A 153 -2.23 -9.04 -14.92
CA TRP A 153 -2.12 -8.69 -13.50
C TRP A 153 -0.94 -9.38 -12.83
N ILE A 154 -0.53 -8.90 -11.68
CA ILE A 154 0.65 -9.42 -10.94
C ILE A 154 0.54 -10.93 -10.64
N THR A 155 -0.66 -11.41 -10.30
CA THR A 155 -0.90 -12.84 -10.05
C THR A 155 -1.29 -13.64 -11.30
N GLY A 156 -1.21 -13.05 -12.49
CA GLY A 156 -1.62 -13.66 -13.76
C GLY A 156 -2.96 -13.15 -14.26
N GLY A 157 -4.02 -13.96 -14.19
CA GLY A 157 -5.32 -13.66 -14.80
C GLY A 157 -6.26 -12.78 -13.95
N ARG A 158 -5.97 -12.56 -12.66
CA ARG A 158 -6.87 -11.87 -11.74
C ARG A 158 -6.24 -10.62 -11.14
N PHE A 159 -7.03 -9.53 -11.07
CA PHE A 159 -6.69 -8.34 -10.28
C PHE A 159 -6.80 -8.67 -8.80
N THR A 160 -5.78 -8.36 -8.01
CA THR A 160 -5.67 -8.76 -6.61
C THR A 160 -5.08 -7.67 -5.74
N LEU A 161 -5.02 -7.92 -4.43
CA LEU A 161 -4.33 -7.06 -3.47
C LEU A 161 -2.86 -6.77 -3.85
N ALA A 162 -2.18 -7.70 -4.54
CA ALA A 162 -0.81 -7.48 -5.00
C ALA A 162 -0.72 -6.33 -6.02
N ASP A 163 -1.73 -6.21 -6.91
CA ASP A 163 -1.83 -5.11 -7.87
C ASP A 163 -2.10 -3.78 -7.16
N ILE A 164 -3.03 -3.78 -6.21
CA ILE A 164 -3.39 -2.58 -5.43
C ILE A 164 -2.18 -2.06 -4.65
N LEU A 165 -1.45 -2.96 -4.00
CA LEU A 165 -0.27 -2.63 -3.22
C LEU A 165 0.82 -2.00 -4.08
N LEU A 166 1.26 -2.70 -5.14
CA LEU A 166 2.32 -2.22 -6.02
C LEU A 166 1.94 -0.89 -6.68
N PHE A 167 0.70 -0.77 -7.18
CA PHE A 167 0.22 0.45 -7.80
C PHE A 167 0.28 1.65 -6.85
N SER A 168 -0.21 1.49 -5.62
CA SER A 168 -0.25 2.57 -4.64
C SER A 168 1.15 3.11 -4.32
N PHE A 169 2.14 2.22 -4.26
CA PHE A 169 3.52 2.61 -3.99
C PHE A 169 4.23 3.19 -5.22
N LEU A 170 4.02 2.65 -6.43
CA LEU A 170 4.63 3.24 -7.64
C LEU A 170 4.06 4.62 -7.96
N ASP A 171 2.75 4.83 -7.76
CA ASP A 171 2.14 6.15 -7.94
C ASP A 171 2.67 7.16 -6.90
N PHE A 172 2.81 6.74 -5.64
CA PHE A 172 3.49 7.52 -4.61
C PHE A 172 4.95 7.80 -4.98
N GLY A 173 5.70 6.81 -5.46
CA GLY A 173 7.08 6.96 -5.90
C GLY A 173 7.25 8.06 -6.95
N GLY A 174 6.32 8.14 -7.90
CA GLY A 174 6.29 9.21 -8.91
C GLY A 174 6.15 10.61 -8.32
N MET A 175 5.45 10.74 -7.19
CA MET A 175 5.26 12.02 -6.50
C MET A 175 6.46 12.45 -5.63
N VAL A 176 7.31 11.49 -5.23
CA VAL A 176 8.39 11.73 -4.27
C VAL A 176 9.78 11.51 -4.84
N GLY A 177 9.96 11.67 -6.15
CA GLY A 177 11.28 11.60 -6.80
C GLY A 177 11.79 10.19 -7.07
N GLN A 178 10.91 9.19 -7.04
CA GLN A 178 11.21 7.79 -7.40
C GLN A 178 10.26 7.30 -8.51
N PRO A 179 10.25 7.94 -9.70
CA PRO A 179 9.33 7.58 -10.77
C PRO A 179 9.65 6.18 -11.32
N LEU A 180 8.62 5.54 -11.89
CA LEU A 180 8.79 4.33 -12.67
C LEU A 180 9.66 4.63 -13.91
N ASP A 181 10.75 3.89 -14.07
CA ASP A 181 11.63 4.02 -15.22
C ASP A 181 10.92 3.49 -16.49
N PRO A 182 10.86 4.27 -17.58
CA PRO A 182 10.23 3.85 -18.84
C PRO A 182 10.80 2.57 -19.47
N LYS A 183 12.00 2.13 -19.07
CA LYS A 183 12.57 0.86 -19.53
C LYS A 183 11.77 -0.37 -19.09
N TYR A 184 10.96 -0.26 -18.02
CA TYR A 184 10.11 -1.33 -17.52
C TYR A 184 8.74 -1.30 -18.23
N ALA A 185 8.73 -1.74 -19.49
CA ALA A 185 7.57 -1.60 -20.37
C ALA A 185 6.34 -2.39 -19.90
N LYS A 186 6.52 -3.64 -19.42
CA LYS A 186 5.39 -4.46 -18.92
C LYS A 186 4.79 -3.89 -17.64
N VAL A 187 5.64 -3.43 -16.71
CA VAL A 187 5.18 -2.75 -15.49
C VAL A 187 4.50 -1.43 -15.85
N GLY A 188 5.00 -0.69 -16.83
CA GLY A 188 4.39 0.53 -17.34
C GLY A 188 2.98 0.31 -17.89
N ASP A 189 2.81 -0.70 -18.75
CA ASP A 189 1.51 -1.08 -19.32
C ASP A 189 0.52 -1.56 -18.22
N TRP A 190 1.02 -2.36 -17.29
CA TRP A 190 0.26 -2.78 -16.12
C TRP A 190 -0.15 -1.58 -15.24
N PHE A 191 0.78 -0.68 -14.96
CA PHE A 191 0.52 0.53 -14.15
C PHE A 191 -0.57 1.40 -14.79
N ALA A 192 -0.49 1.64 -16.10
CA ALA A 192 -1.50 2.39 -16.85
C ALA A 192 -2.88 1.71 -16.77
N ARG A 193 -2.92 0.38 -16.86
CA ARG A 193 -4.15 -0.42 -16.75
C ARG A 193 -4.78 -0.31 -15.36
N VAL A 194 -3.98 -0.38 -14.29
CA VAL A 194 -4.47 -0.17 -12.91
C VAL A 194 -4.93 1.27 -12.71
N LYS A 195 -4.18 2.25 -13.21
CA LYS A 195 -4.52 3.68 -13.11
C LYS A 195 -5.85 4.03 -13.76
N ALA A 196 -6.24 3.30 -14.82
CA ALA A 196 -7.52 3.48 -15.50
C ALA A 196 -8.74 2.92 -14.74
N ARG A 197 -8.54 2.19 -13.64
CA ARG A 197 -9.64 1.66 -12.84
C ARG A 197 -10.33 2.78 -12.04
N PRO A 198 -11.67 2.75 -11.90
CA PRO A 198 -12.39 3.74 -11.08
C PRO A 198 -11.88 3.82 -9.63
N SER A 199 -11.47 2.68 -9.05
CA SER A 199 -10.93 2.60 -7.69
C SER A 199 -9.62 3.36 -7.52
N ALA A 200 -8.80 3.47 -8.56
CA ALA A 200 -7.55 4.24 -8.52
C ALA A 200 -7.83 5.73 -8.34
N ALA A 201 -8.86 6.27 -9.03
CA ALA A 201 -9.30 7.65 -8.86
C ALA A 201 -9.98 7.86 -7.50
N ALA A 202 -10.86 6.93 -7.08
CA ALA A 202 -11.59 7.03 -5.82
C ALA A 202 -10.71 6.91 -4.56
N SER A 203 -9.47 6.43 -4.70
CA SER A 203 -8.49 6.25 -3.61
C SER A 203 -7.42 7.34 -3.51
N ALA A 204 -7.39 8.25 -4.47
CA ALA A 204 -6.38 9.31 -4.55
C ALA A 204 -6.42 10.30 -3.36
#